data_4e6eea381913e2bf0f50008c7e5cbc06
#
_entry.id   4e6eea381913e2bf0f50008c7e5cbc06
#
_cell.length_a   1.000
_cell.length_b   1.000
_cell.length_c   1.000
_cell.angle_alpha   90.00
_cell.angle_beta   90.00
_cell.angle_gamma   90.00
#
_symmetry.space_group_name_H-M   'P 1'
#
loop_
_entity.id
_entity.type
_entity.pdbx_description
1 polymer ?
#
loop_
_entity_poly.entity_id
_entity_poly.type
_entity_poly.pdbx_seq_one_letter_code
_entity_poly.pdbx_strand_id
1 'polypeptide(L)'
;MHLIYLVQYFRPEKASGGDMVVDLLDGFAAHGWRTDVFTPTPTRNVTEEERRIYSTDKKVEQLNAGNTVIHRMALYREGKGFIERTLRYLIFSCQCLYRVPLLFRRTLFLPVVVLQRRARLQELQKN
;
A
#
# COMPACT_ATOMS: atom_id res chain seq x y z
N MET A 1 -15.83 4.15 -1.38
CA MET A 1 -14.77 5.05 -1.93
C MET A 1 -13.43 4.37 -1.83
N HIS A 2 -12.50 4.61 -2.76
CA HIS A 2 -11.16 4.03 -2.75
C HIS A 2 -10.12 5.14 -2.58
N LEU A 3 -9.27 5.04 -1.58
CA LEU A 3 -8.25 6.01 -1.22
C LEU A 3 -6.85 5.40 -1.42
N ILE A 4 -5.92 6.18 -1.92
CA ILE A 4 -4.49 5.85 -1.92
C ILE A 4 -3.79 6.77 -0.94
N TYR A 5 -3.06 6.17 -0.01
CA TYR A 5 -2.34 6.89 1.02
C TYR A 5 -0.83 6.60 0.92
N LEU A 6 -0.06 7.65 0.73
CA LEU A 6 1.40 7.55 0.64
C LEU A 6 1.99 8.04 1.96
N VAL A 7 2.75 7.18 2.64
CA VAL A 7 3.36 7.51 3.91
C VAL A 7 4.80 7.02 3.99
N GLN A 8 5.70 7.89 4.42
CA GLN A 8 7.14 7.59 4.49
C GLN A 8 7.50 6.70 5.68
N TYR A 9 6.77 6.81 6.78
CA TYR A 9 7.01 6.04 8.01
C TYR A 9 5.69 5.45 8.49
N PHE A 10 5.67 4.14 8.66
CA PHE A 10 4.51 3.40 9.12
C PHE A 10 4.92 2.32 10.12
N ARG A 11 3.99 1.78 10.89
CA ARG A 11 4.30 0.68 11.83
C ARG A 11 5.17 -0.41 11.19
N PRO A 12 6.13 -1.00 11.87
CA PRO A 12 6.43 -0.91 13.30
C PRO A 12 7.35 0.26 13.67
N GLU A 13 7.73 1.13 12.73
CA GLU A 13 8.58 2.28 13.02
C GLU A 13 7.90 3.21 14.02
N LYS A 14 8.55 3.46 15.15
CA LYS A 14 8.10 4.43 16.15
C LYS A 14 8.46 5.85 15.68
N ALA A 15 7.74 6.34 14.68
CA ALA A 15 7.86 7.72 14.23
C ALA A 15 6.73 8.57 14.81
N SER A 16 7.02 9.84 15.07
CA SER A 16 6.01 10.79 15.51
C SER A 16 4.87 10.84 14.49
N GLY A 17 3.66 10.54 14.90
CA GLY A 17 2.47 10.52 14.05
C GLY A 17 2.06 9.15 13.48
N GLY A 18 2.84 8.09 13.70
CA GLY A 18 2.49 6.74 13.21
C GLY A 18 1.16 6.21 13.75
N ASP A 19 0.85 6.50 15.00
CA ASP A 19 -0.41 6.09 15.61
C ASP A 19 -1.59 6.89 15.05
N MET A 20 -1.43 8.18 14.79
CA MET A 20 -2.46 9.02 14.17
C MET A 20 -2.83 8.53 12.76
N VAL A 21 -1.86 8.02 12.00
CA VAL A 21 -2.14 7.43 10.68
C VAL A 21 -3.00 6.18 10.81
N VAL A 22 -2.74 5.34 11.80
CA VAL A 22 -3.55 4.13 12.04
C VAL A 22 -4.97 4.49 12.42
N ASP A 23 -5.17 5.43 13.35
CA ASP A 23 -6.49 5.91 13.76
C ASP A 23 -7.28 6.49 12.57
N LEU A 24 -6.60 7.20 11.67
CA LEU A 24 -7.18 7.71 10.43
C LEU A 24 -7.63 6.59 9.49
N LEU A 25 -6.80 5.55 9.31
CA LEU A 25 -7.13 4.39 8.47
C LEU A 25 -8.30 3.58 9.05
N ASP A 26 -8.36 3.46 10.37
CA ASP A 26 -9.47 2.81 11.07
C ASP A 26 -10.77 3.60 10.90
N GLY A 27 -10.70 4.92 10.96
CA GLY A 27 -11.81 5.82 10.66
C GLY A 27 -12.33 5.65 9.23
N PHE A 28 -11.45 5.58 8.23
CA PHE A 28 -11.86 5.33 6.84
C PHE A 28 -12.51 3.94 6.67
N ALA A 29 -11.95 2.92 7.30
CA ALA A 29 -12.48 1.58 7.24
C ALA A 29 -13.87 1.49 7.89
N ALA A 30 -14.09 2.18 9.02
CA ALA A 30 -15.39 2.27 9.68
C ALA A 30 -16.48 2.89 8.80
N HIS A 31 -16.10 3.78 7.87
CA HIS A 31 -17.00 4.34 6.86
C HIS A 31 -17.10 3.49 5.57
N GLY A 32 -16.57 2.28 5.58
CA GLY A 32 -16.60 1.37 4.42
C GLY A 32 -15.68 1.77 3.27
N TRP A 33 -14.68 2.62 3.52
CA TRP A 33 -13.72 3.01 2.49
C TRP A 33 -12.62 1.96 2.37
N ARG A 34 -12.21 1.72 1.15
CA ARG A 34 -11.03 0.91 0.88
C ARG A 34 -9.81 1.81 0.75
N THR A 35 -8.73 1.46 1.43
CA THR A 35 -7.49 2.24 1.41
C THR A 35 -6.30 1.37 1.05
N ASP A 36 -5.56 1.76 0.02
CA ASP A 36 -4.24 1.20 -0.29
C ASP A 36 -3.15 2.15 0.24
N VAL A 37 -2.34 1.64 1.17
CA VAL A 37 -1.26 2.38 1.81
C VAL A 37 0.07 1.95 1.20
N PHE A 38 0.83 2.90 0.68
CA PHE A 38 2.18 2.67 0.18
C PHE A 38 3.19 3.24 1.17
N THR A 39 4.07 2.39 1.66
CA THR A 39 5.10 2.75 2.64
C THR A 39 6.41 2.04 2.35
N PRO A 40 7.58 2.61 2.68
CA PRO A 40 8.84 1.90 2.59
C PRO A 40 8.92 0.74 3.60
N THR A 41 9.82 -0.21 3.33
CA THR A 41 10.25 -1.18 4.34
C THR A 41 10.82 -0.45 5.55
N PRO A 42 10.43 -0.81 6.78
CA PRO A 42 10.85 -0.12 7.99
C PRO A 42 12.37 -0.15 8.18
N THR A 43 12.92 0.95 8.66
CA THR A 43 14.36 1.13 8.86
C THR A 43 14.73 1.78 10.19
N ARG A 44 13.80 2.50 10.82
CA ARG A 44 14.03 3.19 12.09
C ARG A 44 13.51 2.38 13.27
N ASN A 45 14.32 2.26 14.30
CA ASN A 45 13.96 1.61 15.57
C ASN A 45 13.41 0.19 15.38
N VAL A 46 13.90 -0.52 14.38
CA VAL A 46 13.57 -1.93 14.08
C VAL A 46 14.85 -2.75 14.03
N THR A 47 14.76 -3.99 14.46
CA THR A 47 15.84 -4.97 14.35
C THR A 47 16.01 -5.43 12.89
N GLU A 48 17.16 -6.00 12.55
CA GLU A 48 17.37 -6.57 11.20
C GLU A 48 16.42 -7.74 10.93
N GLU A 49 16.05 -8.49 11.96
CA GLU A 49 15.07 -9.58 11.84
C GLU A 49 13.67 -9.05 11.52
N GLU A 50 13.19 -8.04 12.25
CA GLU A 50 11.92 -7.38 11.96
C GLU A 50 11.93 -6.80 10.55
N ARG A 51 13.02 -6.12 10.15
CA ARG A 51 13.16 -5.58 8.81
C ARG A 51 13.07 -6.67 7.74
N ARG A 52 13.68 -7.83 7.96
CA ARG A 52 13.59 -8.98 7.06
C ARG A 52 12.15 -9.46 6.92
N ILE A 53 11.42 -9.62 8.02
CA ILE A 53 10.02 -10.04 8.04
C ILE A 53 9.16 -9.08 7.21
N TYR A 54 9.34 -7.77 7.39
CA TYR A 54 8.57 -6.77 6.65
C TYR A 54 8.99 -6.58 5.20
N SER A 55 10.14 -7.07 4.80
CA SER A 55 10.58 -7.05 3.39
C SER A 55 10.19 -8.31 2.61
N THR A 56 9.89 -9.41 3.30
CA THR A 56 9.50 -10.70 2.72
C THR A 56 8.06 -11.06 3.04
N ASP A 57 7.79 -11.50 4.26
CA ASP A 57 6.53 -12.11 4.66
C ASP A 57 5.40 -11.08 4.81
N LYS A 58 5.71 -9.89 5.32
CA LYS A 58 4.78 -8.77 5.50
C LYS A 58 4.93 -7.67 4.45
N LYS A 59 5.35 -8.02 3.25
CA LYS A 59 5.46 -7.07 2.14
C LYS A 59 4.11 -6.51 1.72
N VAL A 60 3.07 -7.31 1.80
CA VAL A 60 1.68 -6.89 1.66
C VAL A 60 0.93 -7.36 2.90
N GLU A 61 0.30 -6.43 3.59
CA GLU A 61 -0.42 -6.68 4.84
C GLU A 61 -1.84 -6.14 4.74
N GLN A 62 -2.82 -6.90 5.23
CA GLN A 62 -4.21 -6.48 5.25
C GLN A 62 -4.64 -6.17 6.67
N LEU A 63 -5.27 -5.02 6.85
CA LEU A 63 -5.88 -4.57 8.09
C LEU A 63 -7.38 -4.31 7.88
N ASN A 64 -8.11 -4.15 8.98
CA ASN A 64 -9.52 -3.76 8.97
C ASN A 64 -10.39 -4.68 8.08
N ALA A 65 -10.27 -5.99 8.27
CA ALA A 65 -10.99 -7.01 7.51
C ALA A 65 -10.79 -6.88 5.97
N GLY A 66 -9.60 -6.42 5.54
CA GLY A 66 -9.24 -6.25 4.14
C GLY A 66 -9.58 -4.88 3.53
N ASN A 67 -10.20 -3.98 4.29
CA ASN A 67 -10.47 -2.62 3.82
C ASN A 67 -9.21 -1.76 3.70
N THR A 68 -8.17 -2.09 4.46
CA THR A 68 -6.86 -1.41 4.38
C THR A 68 -5.80 -2.40 3.93
N VAL A 69 -5.14 -2.10 2.82
CA VAL A 69 -4.05 -2.92 2.28
C VAL A 69 -2.76 -2.11 2.31
N ILE A 70 -1.74 -2.62 2.99
CA ILE A 70 -0.44 -1.97 3.12
C ILE A 70 0.52 -2.62 2.14
N HIS A 71 1.09 -1.81 1.26
CA HIS A 71 2.11 -2.22 0.28
C HIS A 71 3.47 -1.67 0.71
N ARG A 72 4.37 -2.55 1.11
CA ARG A 72 5.72 -2.15 1.50
C ARG A 72 6.66 -2.20 0.31
N MET A 73 7.37 -1.10 0.11
CA MET A 73 8.32 -0.94 -0.98
C MET A 73 9.74 -1.09 -0.46
N ALA A 74 10.53 -1.95 -1.12
CA ALA A 74 11.92 -2.14 -0.75
C ALA A 74 12.70 -0.84 -0.97
N LEU A 75 13.30 -0.34 0.13
CA LEU A 75 14.24 0.76 0.11
C LEU A 75 15.48 0.38 0.92
N TYR A 76 16.63 0.98 0.56
CA TYR A 76 17.85 0.82 1.34
C TYR A 76 17.69 1.43 2.75
N ARG A 77 18.54 1.01 3.68
CA ARG A 77 18.53 1.50 5.06
C ARG A 77 18.80 3.01 5.06
N GLU A 78 18.06 3.73 5.88
CA GLU A 78 18.25 5.16 6.03
C GLU A 78 19.59 5.48 6.66
N GLY A 79 20.41 6.25 5.96
CA GLY A 79 21.67 6.77 6.48
C GLY A 79 21.47 8.03 7.31
N LYS A 80 22.54 8.47 7.98
CA LYS A 80 22.51 9.67 8.84
C LYS A 80 22.66 10.97 8.06
N GLY A 81 23.12 10.90 6.81
CA GLY A 81 23.40 12.07 5.95
C GLY A 81 22.13 12.70 5.36
N PHE A 82 22.19 14.00 5.11
CA PHE A 82 21.12 14.74 4.45
C PHE A 82 20.89 14.23 3.01
N ILE A 83 21.96 13.96 2.27
CA ILE A 83 21.91 13.46 0.89
C ILE A 83 21.23 12.09 0.83
N GLU A 84 21.57 11.19 1.75
CA GLU A 84 20.98 9.84 1.81
C GLU A 84 19.47 9.90 2.08
N ARG A 85 19.03 10.80 2.95
CA ARG A 85 17.61 11.04 3.20
C ARG A 85 16.89 11.57 1.98
N THR A 86 17.46 12.58 1.32
CA THR A 86 16.90 13.17 0.10
C THR A 86 16.77 12.12 -1.00
N LEU A 87 17.83 11.34 -1.23
CA LEU A 87 17.82 10.27 -2.22
C LEU A 87 16.78 9.20 -1.91
N ARG A 88 16.59 8.86 -0.64
CA ARG A 88 15.54 7.94 -0.20
C ARG A 88 14.13 8.46 -0.54
N TYR A 89 13.86 9.75 -0.29
CA TYR A 89 12.58 10.37 -0.66
C TYR A 89 12.36 10.37 -2.17
N LEU A 90 13.39 10.67 -2.95
CA LEU A 90 13.30 10.64 -4.42
C LEU A 90 13.00 9.24 -4.94
N ILE A 91 13.71 8.22 -4.47
CA ILE A 91 13.48 6.82 -4.88
C ILE A 91 12.08 6.37 -4.49
N PHE A 92 11.62 6.69 -3.29
CA PHE A 92 10.27 6.38 -2.84
C PHE A 92 9.22 7.05 -3.73
N SER A 93 9.38 8.33 -4.03
CA SER A 93 8.47 9.07 -4.91
C SER A 93 8.42 8.48 -6.32
N CYS A 94 9.58 8.13 -6.90
CA CYS A 94 9.65 7.48 -8.21
C CYS A 94 8.96 6.09 -8.20
N GLN A 95 9.15 5.31 -7.15
CA GLN A 95 8.47 4.02 -7.00
C GLN A 95 6.95 4.18 -6.87
N CYS A 96 6.49 5.21 -6.15
CA CYS A 96 5.07 5.53 -6.06
C CYS A 96 4.48 5.91 -7.43
N LEU A 97 5.15 6.80 -8.16
CA LEU A 97 4.72 7.22 -9.50
C LEU A 97 4.62 6.06 -10.49
N TYR A 98 5.46 5.05 -10.35
CA TYR A 98 5.41 3.86 -11.22
C TYR A 98 4.37 2.84 -10.76
N ARG A 99 4.31 2.52 -9.47
CA ARG A 99 3.46 1.43 -8.93
C ARG A 99 2.00 1.79 -8.76
N VAL A 100 1.71 3.03 -8.36
CA VAL A 100 0.33 3.49 -8.14
C VAL A 100 -0.51 3.40 -9.42
N PRO A 101 -0.07 3.90 -10.58
CA PRO A 101 -0.81 3.76 -11.84
C PRO A 101 -1.01 2.31 -12.28
N LEU A 102 -0.03 1.43 -12.02
CA LEU A 102 -0.15 0.01 -12.35
C LEU A 102 -1.24 -0.69 -11.52
N LEU A 103 -1.35 -0.34 -10.24
CA LEU A 103 -2.42 -0.85 -9.38
C LEU A 103 -3.79 -0.35 -9.83
N PHE A 104 -3.89 0.92 -10.20
CA PHE A 104 -5.10 1.52 -10.75
C PHE A 104 -5.54 0.84 -12.05
N ARG A 105 -4.63 0.56 -12.96
CA ARG A 105 -4.93 -0.18 -14.20
C ARG A 105 -5.51 -1.56 -13.89
N ARG A 106 -4.95 -2.28 -12.93
CA ARG A 106 -5.47 -3.59 -12.52
C ARG A 106 -6.87 -3.49 -11.92
N THR A 107 -7.13 -2.48 -11.11
CA THR A 107 -8.43 -2.27 -10.45
C THR A 107 -9.52 -1.84 -11.45
N LEU A 108 -9.17 -1.07 -12.48
CA LEU A 108 -10.09 -0.68 -13.55
C LEU A 108 -10.36 -1.80 -14.57
N PHE A 109 -9.40 -2.68 -14.85
CA PHE A 109 -9.59 -3.79 -15.79
C PHE A 109 -10.42 -4.95 -15.23
N LEU A 110 -10.38 -5.21 -13.94
CA LEU A 110 -11.14 -6.29 -13.31
C LEU A 110 -12.67 -6.13 -13.46
N PRO A 111 -13.30 -4.97 -13.21
CA PRO A 111 -14.74 -4.83 -13.38
C PRO A 111 -15.18 -4.91 -14.86
N VAL A 112 -14.37 -4.46 -15.80
CA VAL A 112 -14.69 -4.56 -17.24
C VAL A 112 -14.71 -6.01 -17.71
N VAL A 113 -13.74 -6.83 -17.29
CA VAL A 113 -13.70 -8.26 -17.64
C VAL A 113 -14.85 -9.04 -17.01
N VAL A 114 -15.22 -8.72 -15.77
CA VAL A 114 -16.36 -9.36 -15.07
C VAL A 114 -17.69 -8.98 -15.72
N LEU A 115 -17.87 -7.74 -16.13
CA LEU A 115 -19.07 -7.29 -16.84
C LEU A 115 -19.21 -7.93 -18.22
N GLN A 116 -18.14 -8.04 -18.98
CA GLN A 116 -18.16 -8.75 -20.28
C GLN A 116 -18.48 -10.24 -20.14
N ARG A 117 -17.96 -10.91 -19.09
CA ARG A 117 -18.27 -12.32 -18.82
C ARG A 117 -19.73 -12.52 -18.46
N ARG A 118 -20.32 -11.64 -17.64
CA ARG A 118 -21.74 -11.70 -17.27
C ARG A 118 -22.65 -11.46 -18.47
N ALA A 119 -22.36 -10.49 -19.32
CA ALA A 119 -23.11 -10.22 -20.53
C ALA A 119 -23.13 -11.43 -21.48
N ARG A 120 -21.98 -12.06 -21.69
CA ARG A 120 -21.84 -13.24 -22.54
C ARG A 120 -22.57 -14.48 -22.00
N LEU A 121 -22.62 -14.66 -20.68
CA LEU A 121 -23.35 -15.77 -20.05
C LEU A 121 -24.88 -15.57 -20.14
N GLN A 122 -25.35 -14.33 -20.09
CA GLN A 122 -26.79 -14.03 -20.27
C GLN A 122 -27.26 -14.22 -21.70
N GLU A 123 -26.40 -13.97 -22.71
CA GLU A 123 -26.73 -14.27 -24.11
C GLU A 123 -26.81 -15.79 -24.38
N LEU A 124 -25.94 -16.59 -23.77
CA LEU A 124 -25.94 -18.05 -23.89
C LEU A 124 -27.12 -18.73 -23.20
N GLN A 125 -27.78 -18.08 -22.24
CA GLN A 125 -28.98 -18.59 -21.58
C GLN A 125 -30.28 -18.24 -22.33
N LYS A 126 -30.23 -17.38 -23.34
CA LYS A 126 -31.40 -16.96 -24.13
C LYS A 126 -31.59 -17.75 -25.43
N ASN A 127 -30.63 -18.59 -25.80
CA ASN A 127 -30.70 -19.51 -26.93
C ASN A 127 -30.86 -20.96 -26.44
#